data_7482d6585b882d3249e91120ce7972be
#
_entry.id   7482d6585b882d3249e91120ce7972be
#
_cell.length_a   1.000
_cell.length_b   1.000
_cell.length_c   1.000
_cell.angle_alpha   90.00
_cell.angle_beta   90.00
_cell.angle_gamma   90.00
#
_symmetry.space_group_name_H-M   'P 1'
#
loop_
_entity.id
_entity.type
_entity.pdbx_description
1 polymer ?
#
loop_
_entity_poly.entity_id
_entity_poly.type
_entity_poly.pdbx_seq_one_letter_code
_entity_poly.pdbx_strand_id
1 'polypeptide(L)'
;FKGNKVQLAKNYSAPGFTTEKLKAPQLPDQAAIRKDKGASWFENRVAQPSAKTHKEYNAAPGTDLSEIIRSAEPGGIIVLVEGTYPIQSAMFIDKPLTIRAANAANKPLVRFNGEKSDNMVTIADGGELIIENIAFDGVLEPGKALAKAGISTATDMIQPYTLTVDGCEFQNFGEGGFFAIKGTKATFAKSVTIKNCFFRDLSGDAINYAAEKDDIGRYNADDMLIENCSFYRLLGLPINIYRGGSDESTAGPYITIRHCNFADCCNKERGSVMRLIGPQVLTVENCNFDNSGRVGATIRLDEATWEKVRIANCNLWNSGRMVTTTSQAIQGKMYNIRPAYINADAYNYTPVPGSELEKLSIGLKKNSLPQ
;
A
#
# COMPACT_ATOMS: atom_id res chain seq x y z
N PHE A 1 15.16 -24.63 -12.08
CA PHE A 1 15.78 -25.67 -12.92
C PHE A 1 15.21 -27.02 -12.50
N LYS A 2 14.31 -27.61 -13.31
CA LYS A 2 13.97 -29.03 -13.23
C LYS A 2 15.19 -29.78 -13.78
N GLY A 3 15.87 -30.50 -12.91
CA GLY A 3 17.05 -31.26 -13.30
C GLY A 3 16.74 -32.28 -14.39
N ASN A 4 17.34 -32.12 -15.54
CA ASN A 4 17.39 -33.18 -16.56
C ASN A 4 18.11 -34.39 -15.97
N LYS A 5 17.43 -35.52 -15.89
CA LYS A 5 18.09 -36.80 -15.62
C LYS A 5 18.98 -37.13 -16.81
N VAL A 6 20.28 -36.95 -16.65
CA VAL A 6 21.25 -37.47 -17.59
C VAL A 6 21.34 -38.97 -17.35
N GLN A 7 20.76 -39.78 -18.24
CA GLN A 7 21.03 -41.23 -18.27
C GLN A 7 22.34 -41.43 -19.03
N LEU A 8 23.40 -41.70 -18.28
CA LEU A 8 24.62 -42.21 -18.87
C LEU A 8 24.40 -43.63 -19.37
N ALA A 9 24.73 -43.89 -20.63
CA ALA A 9 24.69 -45.24 -21.20
C ALA A 9 25.56 -46.18 -20.34
N LYS A 10 25.05 -47.37 -20.07
CA LYS A 10 25.65 -48.35 -19.14
C LYS A 10 27.07 -48.80 -19.50
N ASN A 11 27.64 -48.44 -20.66
CA ASN A 11 28.91 -48.92 -21.17
C ASN A 11 29.80 -47.80 -21.76
N TYR A 12 29.77 -46.60 -21.19
CA TYR A 12 30.71 -45.56 -21.63
C TYR A 12 32.00 -45.65 -20.81
N SER A 13 33.06 -46.14 -21.42
CA SER A 13 34.40 -46.03 -20.87
C SER A 13 35.23 -45.08 -21.74
N ALA A 14 35.60 -43.92 -21.21
CA ALA A 14 36.56 -43.03 -21.83
C ALA A 14 37.93 -43.33 -21.24
N PRO A 15 38.99 -43.48 -22.09
CA PRO A 15 40.35 -43.69 -21.58
C PRO A 15 40.79 -42.48 -20.74
N GLY A 16 41.16 -42.73 -19.48
CA GLY A 16 41.64 -41.70 -18.57
C GLY A 16 40.63 -41.21 -17.50
N PHE A 17 39.42 -41.77 -17.45
CA PHE A 17 38.45 -41.47 -16.39
C PHE A 17 38.26 -42.71 -15.50
N THR A 18 38.61 -42.61 -14.24
CA THR A 18 38.21 -43.54 -13.20
C THR A 18 36.91 -43.05 -12.59
N THR A 19 35.88 -43.89 -12.60
CA THR A 19 34.62 -43.61 -11.87
C THR A 19 34.85 -43.86 -10.37
N GLU A 20 35.43 -42.91 -9.66
CA GLU A 20 35.28 -42.87 -8.22
C GLU A 20 33.87 -42.39 -7.88
N LYS A 21 33.16 -43.14 -7.04
CA LYS A 21 31.91 -42.63 -6.45
C LYS A 21 32.24 -41.43 -5.57
N LEU A 22 32.12 -40.26 -6.11
CA LEU A 22 32.16 -39.02 -5.33
C LEU A 22 31.07 -39.12 -4.26
N LYS A 23 31.48 -39.25 -3.00
CA LYS A 23 30.57 -38.98 -1.88
C LYS A 23 30.08 -37.55 -2.02
N ALA A 24 28.77 -37.34 -2.13
CA ALA A 24 28.22 -36.00 -2.09
C ALA A 24 28.75 -35.31 -0.83
N PRO A 25 29.36 -34.11 -0.97
CA PRO A 25 29.83 -33.39 0.19
C PRO A 25 28.61 -33.16 1.10
N GLN A 26 28.75 -33.50 2.39
CA GLN A 26 27.74 -33.11 3.36
C GLN A 26 27.68 -31.59 3.35
N LEU A 27 26.56 -31.01 2.92
CA LEU A 27 26.34 -29.59 3.03
C LEU A 27 26.38 -29.25 4.52
N PRO A 28 27.21 -28.28 4.93
CA PRO A 28 27.25 -27.84 6.30
C PRO A 28 25.84 -27.30 6.66
N ASP A 29 25.46 -27.49 7.92
CA ASP A 29 24.18 -27.03 8.44
C ASP A 29 23.96 -25.57 8.05
N GLN A 30 22.87 -25.29 7.34
CA GLN A 30 22.53 -23.95 6.87
C GLN A 30 22.42 -22.92 8.02
N ALA A 31 22.11 -23.40 9.24
CA ALA A 31 22.12 -22.56 10.43
C ALA A 31 23.55 -22.16 10.87
N ALA A 32 24.55 -23.04 10.66
CA ALA A 32 25.96 -22.73 10.94
C ALA A 32 26.58 -21.79 9.89
N ILE A 33 26.18 -21.91 8.62
CA ILE A 33 26.66 -21.03 7.54
C ILE A 33 26.23 -19.58 7.75
N ARG A 34 25.05 -19.37 8.35
CA ARG A 34 24.51 -18.02 8.61
C ARG A 34 25.22 -17.27 9.73
N LYS A 35 25.93 -17.96 10.62
CA LYS A 35 26.61 -17.32 11.77
C LYS A 35 28.02 -16.81 11.48
N ASP A 36 28.74 -17.39 10.54
CA ASP A 36 30.19 -17.16 10.46
C ASP A 36 30.74 -16.64 9.12
N LYS A 37 29.91 -16.40 8.08
CA LYS A 37 30.44 -16.07 6.73
C LYS A 37 29.62 -15.02 5.97
N GLY A 38 29.14 -13.99 6.63
CA GLY A 38 28.79 -12.74 5.97
C GLY A 38 30.01 -11.83 5.91
N ALA A 39 30.25 -11.12 4.81
CA ALA A 39 31.25 -10.07 4.83
C ALA A 39 30.95 -9.09 5.98
N SER A 40 31.97 -8.68 6.73
CA SER A 40 31.80 -7.85 7.94
C SER A 40 30.98 -6.56 7.73
N TRP A 41 30.89 -6.08 6.49
CA TRP A 41 29.99 -4.98 6.11
C TRP A 41 28.52 -5.38 6.07
N PHE A 42 28.19 -6.68 6.00
CA PHE A 42 26.80 -7.17 6.04
C PHE A 42 26.30 -7.29 7.48
N GLU A 43 27.17 -7.67 8.43
CA GLU A 43 26.85 -7.69 9.85
C GLU A 43 26.57 -6.29 10.40
N ASN A 44 27.26 -5.28 9.88
CA ASN A 44 27.02 -3.89 10.24
C ASN A 44 25.69 -3.30 9.69
N ARG A 45 25.02 -3.97 8.75
CA ARG A 45 23.67 -3.60 8.30
C ARG A 45 22.55 -4.14 9.20
N VAL A 46 22.87 -5.13 10.03
CA VAL A 46 22.01 -5.61 11.12
C VAL A 46 22.47 -5.00 12.46
N ALA A 47 23.25 -3.93 12.42
CA ALA A 47 23.39 -3.09 13.59
C ALA A 47 21.96 -2.76 14.03
N GLN A 48 21.57 -3.29 15.20
CA GLN A 48 20.35 -2.90 15.88
C GLN A 48 20.22 -1.39 15.72
N PRO A 49 19.06 -0.86 15.35
CA PRO A 49 18.87 0.56 15.40
C PRO A 49 19.24 0.95 16.83
N SER A 50 20.42 1.56 17.02
CA SER A 50 20.64 2.33 18.22
C SER A 50 19.39 3.18 18.30
N ALA A 51 18.68 3.12 19.42
CA ALA A 51 17.53 3.99 19.66
C ALA A 51 18.08 5.42 19.59
N LYS A 52 18.21 5.96 18.38
CA LYS A 52 18.44 7.38 18.18
C LYS A 52 17.20 8.01 18.74
N THR A 53 17.34 8.68 19.87
CA THR A 53 16.28 9.54 20.38
C THR A 53 16.06 10.60 19.33
N HIS A 54 15.01 10.40 18.51
CA HIS A 54 14.64 11.37 17.50
C HIS A 54 14.06 12.59 18.20
N LYS A 55 14.50 13.76 17.77
CA LYS A 55 14.01 15.02 18.32
C LYS A 55 12.53 15.20 18.00
N GLU A 56 11.73 15.50 19.01
CA GLU A 56 10.32 15.78 18.86
C GLU A 56 10.07 17.28 18.71
N TYR A 57 9.17 17.62 17.80
CA TYR A 57 8.71 18.97 17.50
C TYR A 57 7.20 19.02 17.70
N ASN A 58 6.76 19.68 18.77
CA ASN A 58 5.33 19.79 19.08
C ASN A 58 4.70 20.91 18.27
N ALA A 59 3.59 20.64 17.61
CA ALA A 59 2.80 21.60 16.87
C ALA A 59 1.38 21.69 17.45
N ALA A 60 0.90 22.90 17.69
CA ALA A 60 -0.47 23.21 18.07
C ALA A 60 -1.24 23.79 16.88
N PRO A 61 -2.58 23.79 16.88
CA PRO A 61 -3.38 24.47 15.86
C PRO A 61 -2.94 25.95 15.69
N GLY A 62 -2.80 26.36 14.42
CA GLY A 62 -2.25 27.68 14.09
C GLY A 62 -0.74 27.73 13.85
N THR A 63 -0.01 26.63 14.15
CA THR A 63 1.41 26.53 13.80
C THR A 63 1.58 26.34 12.31
N ASP A 64 2.57 27.01 11.69
CA ASP A 64 2.97 26.73 10.31
C ASP A 64 3.73 25.40 10.25
N LEU A 65 3.03 24.36 9.78
CA LEU A 65 3.62 23.02 9.65
C LEU A 65 4.76 22.98 8.63
N SER A 66 4.72 23.81 7.58
CA SER A 66 5.77 23.86 6.57
C SER A 66 7.09 24.39 7.17
N GLU A 67 7.02 25.34 8.10
CA GLU A 67 8.20 25.84 8.80
C GLU A 67 8.80 24.80 9.74
N ILE A 68 7.96 24.11 10.51
CA ILE A 68 8.43 23.02 11.39
C ILE A 68 9.08 21.91 10.56
N ILE A 69 8.43 21.45 9.49
CA ILE A 69 8.96 20.41 8.59
C ILE A 69 10.32 20.83 8.03
N ARG A 70 10.47 22.07 7.58
CA ARG A 70 11.72 22.59 7.03
C ARG A 70 12.84 22.63 8.07
N SER A 71 12.53 23.04 9.30
CA SER A 71 13.50 23.19 10.39
C SER A 71 13.83 21.89 11.11
N ALA A 72 12.97 20.86 10.99
CA ALA A 72 13.19 19.58 11.63
C ALA A 72 14.44 18.87 11.09
N GLU A 73 15.18 18.21 11.97
CA GLU A 73 16.33 17.38 11.60
C GLU A 73 15.89 16.09 10.89
N PRO A 74 16.73 15.50 10.03
CA PRO A 74 16.44 14.18 9.46
C PRO A 74 16.16 13.13 10.53
N GLY A 75 15.04 12.42 10.41
CA GLY A 75 14.53 11.48 11.41
C GLY A 75 13.71 12.15 12.52
N GLY A 76 13.50 13.47 12.49
CA GLY A 76 12.66 14.17 13.45
C GLY A 76 11.20 13.72 13.48
N ILE A 77 10.55 13.87 14.62
CA ILE A 77 9.14 13.50 14.83
C ILE A 77 8.35 14.78 15.09
N ILE A 78 7.39 15.07 14.22
CA ILE A 78 6.46 16.19 14.36
C ILE A 78 5.20 15.66 15.02
N VAL A 79 4.89 16.16 16.22
CA VAL A 79 3.77 15.73 17.06
C VAL A 79 2.66 16.77 16.98
N LEU A 80 1.52 16.41 16.41
CA LEU A 80 0.35 17.27 16.30
C LEU A 80 -0.61 17.01 17.46
N VAL A 81 -0.97 18.05 18.21
CA VAL A 81 -2.05 17.94 19.17
C VAL A 81 -3.41 18.00 18.46
N GLU A 82 -4.47 17.58 19.12
CA GLU A 82 -5.84 17.67 18.60
C GLU A 82 -6.18 19.08 18.11
N GLY A 83 -6.83 19.17 16.95
CA GLY A 83 -7.31 20.43 16.37
C GLY A 83 -7.19 20.45 14.85
N THR A 84 -7.49 21.60 14.24
CA THR A 84 -7.47 21.78 12.80
C THR A 84 -6.22 22.54 12.36
N TYR A 85 -5.55 22.01 11.34
CA TYR A 85 -4.34 22.56 10.73
C TYR A 85 -4.65 22.92 9.27
N PRO A 86 -4.91 24.20 8.96
CA PRO A 86 -5.18 24.62 7.60
C PRO A 86 -3.87 24.61 6.76
N ILE A 87 -3.92 23.98 5.58
CA ILE A 87 -2.81 23.89 4.65
C ILE A 87 -3.15 24.67 3.38
N GLN A 88 -2.37 25.69 3.04
CA GLN A 88 -2.58 26.55 1.87
C GLN A 88 -1.78 26.08 0.65
N SER A 89 -0.66 25.42 0.85
CA SER A 89 0.24 24.90 -0.18
C SER A 89 0.90 23.61 0.31
N ALA A 90 1.55 22.89 -0.59
CA ALA A 90 2.17 21.61 -0.26
C ALA A 90 3.26 21.72 0.83
N MET A 91 3.18 20.85 1.81
CA MET A 91 4.27 20.58 2.75
C MET A 91 5.29 19.64 2.06
N PHE A 92 6.53 20.08 1.89
CA PHE A 92 7.56 19.30 1.21
C PHE A 92 8.38 18.46 2.18
N ILE A 93 8.47 17.16 1.89
CA ILE A 93 9.23 16.19 2.68
C ILE A 93 10.45 15.74 1.85
N ASP A 94 11.60 16.33 2.11
CA ASP A 94 12.88 16.11 1.43
C ASP A 94 13.90 15.30 2.26
N LYS A 95 13.48 14.76 3.38
CA LYS A 95 14.29 14.02 4.35
C LYS A 95 13.43 13.04 5.12
N PRO A 96 14.01 12.06 5.84
CA PRO A 96 13.25 11.18 6.73
C PRO A 96 12.54 11.98 7.83
N LEU A 97 11.21 11.85 7.92
CA LEU A 97 10.37 12.49 8.95
C LEU A 97 9.22 11.58 9.36
N THR A 98 8.82 11.70 10.63
CA THR A 98 7.57 11.16 11.14
C THR A 98 6.64 12.31 11.52
N ILE A 99 5.37 12.25 11.09
CA ILE A 99 4.32 13.18 11.49
C ILE A 99 3.23 12.36 12.16
N ARG A 100 2.95 12.62 13.43
CA ARG A 100 2.00 11.80 14.18
C ARG A 100 1.09 12.62 15.09
N ALA A 101 -0.06 12.06 15.41
CA ALA A 101 -0.90 12.61 16.47
C ALA A 101 -0.23 12.47 17.84
N ALA A 102 -0.46 13.44 18.72
CA ALA A 102 -0.08 13.34 20.14
C ALA A 102 -0.91 12.25 20.84
N ASN A 103 -2.16 12.08 20.42
CA ASN A 103 -3.08 11.05 20.91
C ASN A 103 -3.77 10.38 19.71
N ALA A 104 -3.59 9.08 19.56
CA ALA A 104 -4.17 8.32 18.45
C ALA A 104 -5.72 8.31 18.44
N ALA A 105 -6.36 8.48 19.62
CA ALA A 105 -7.82 8.55 19.71
C ALA A 105 -8.39 9.88 19.23
N ASN A 106 -7.61 10.97 19.28
CA ASN A 106 -8.03 12.32 18.93
C ASN A 106 -7.18 12.80 17.73
N LYS A 107 -7.56 12.37 16.54
CA LYS A 107 -6.80 12.69 15.32
C LYS A 107 -6.84 14.18 15.00
N PRO A 108 -5.67 14.83 14.83
CA PRO A 108 -5.61 16.17 14.27
C PRO A 108 -6.12 16.17 12.84
N LEU A 109 -6.87 17.22 12.46
CA LEU A 109 -7.44 17.41 11.14
C LEU A 109 -6.54 18.33 10.31
N VAL A 110 -5.84 17.78 9.34
CA VAL A 110 -5.13 18.56 8.32
C VAL A 110 -6.11 18.85 7.18
N ARG A 111 -6.48 20.14 7.01
CA ARG A 111 -7.51 20.57 6.08
C ARG A 111 -6.92 21.48 5.01
N PHE A 112 -7.23 21.19 3.74
CA PHE A 112 -6.83 22.05 2.65
C PHE A 112 -7.59 23.39 2.68
N ASN A 113 -6.87 24.50 2.54
CA ASN A 113 -7.43 25.86 2.53
C ASN A 113 -6.67 26.78 1.54
N GLY A 114 -6.13 26.21 0.47
CA GLY A 114 -5.41 26.97 -0.54
C GLY A 114 -6.34 27.75 -1.47
N GLU A 115 -5.86 28.84 -2.03
CA GLU A 115 -6.53 29.60 -3.10
C GLU A 115 -6.46 28.89 -4.45
N LYS A 116 -5.42 28.08 -4.65
CA LYS A 116 -5.19 27.27 -5.85
C LYS A 116 -5.01 25.82 -5.46
N SER A 117 -5.47 24.93 -6.35
CA SER A 117 -5.33 23.49 -6.12
C SER A 117 -3.86 23.06 -6.03
N ASP A 118 -3.52 22.39 -4.95
CA ASP A 118 -2.17 21.85 -4.66
C ASP A 118 -2.26 20.55 -3.88
N ASN A 119 -1.15 19.83 -3.73
CA ASN A 119 -1.05 18.71 -2.81
C ASN A 119 -1.04 19.24 -1.37
N MET A 120 -1.45 18.40 -0.41
CA MET A 120 -1.31 18.76 1.00
C MET A 120 0.10 18.38 1.50
N VAL A 121 0.58 17.19 1.13
CA VAL A 121 1.93 16.72 1.40
C VAL A 121 2.57 16.29 0.08
N THR A 122 3.81 16.70 -0.16
CA THR A 122 4.60 16.27 -1.33
C THR A 122 5.92 15.67 -0.85
N ILE A 123 6.12 14.39 -1.08
CA ILE A 123 7.41 13.74 -0.85
C ILE A 123 8.33 14.13 -2.00
N ALA A 124 9.41 14.81 -1.68
CA ALA A 124 10.45 15.22 -2.63
C ALA A 124 11.60 14.20 -2.66
N ASP A 125 12.55 14.45 -3.53
CA ASP A 125 13.71 13.57 -3.71
C ASP A 125 14.49 13.37 -2.41
N GLY A 126 14.72 12.13 -2.01
CA GLY A 126 15.35 11.77 -0.73
C GLY A 126 14.41 11.76 0.48
N GLY A 127 13.11 12.02 0.29
CA GLY A 127 12.12 12.00 1.36
C GLY A 127 11.77 10.57 1.82
N GLU A 128 11.67 10.38 3.13
CA GLU A 128 11.08 9.19 3.75
C GLU A 128 10.00 9.67 4.73
N LEU A 129 8.78 9.20 4.56
CA LEU A 129 7.66 9.73 5.33
C LEU A 129 6.92 8.63 6.08
N ILE A 130 6.76 8.86 7.38
CA ILE A 130 5.84 8.11 8.23
C ILE A 130 4.76 9.08 8.70
N ILE A 131 3.48 8.76 8.46
CA ILE A 131 2.32 9.53 8.96
C ILE A 131 1.44 8.60 9.78
N GLU A 132 1.11 9.03 11.00
CA GLU A 132 0.36 8.21 11.94
C GLU A 132 -0.81 8.97 12.58
N ASN A 133 -2.01 8.39 12.50
CA ASN A 133 -3.21 8.84 13.20
C ASN A 133 -3.64 10.30 12.88
N ILE A 134 -3.59 10.68 11.62
CA ILE A 134 -3.97 12.02 11.13
C ILE A 134 -5.17 11.91 10.19
N ALA A 135 -6.12 12.86 10.30
CA ALA A 135 -7.21 13.01 9.37
C ALA A 135 -6.87 14.07 8.31
N PHE A 136 -7.10 13.73 7.03
CA PHE A 136 -6.92 14.62 5.88
C PHE A 136 -8.27 14.96 5.25
N ASP A 137 -8.54 16.24 5.05
CA ASP A 137 -9.73 16.77 4.40
C ASP A 137 -9.34 17.59 3.16
N GLY A 138 -9.64 17.06 1.97
CA GLY A 138 -9.34 17.69 0.68
C GLY A 138 -10.29 18.82 0.31
N VAL A 139 -11.39 18.98 1.05
CA VAL A 139 -12.43 20.01 0.91
C VAL A 139 -13.15 19.96 -0.46
N LEU A 140 -14.40 19.55 -0.46
CA LEU A 140 -15.30 19.55 -1.63
C LEU A 140 -16.38 20.64 -1.46
N GLU A 141 -15.96 21.90 -1.31
CA GLU A 141 -16.87 23.03 -1.18
C GLU A 141 -16.97 23.78 -2.52
N PRO A 142 -18.20 24.10 -2.98
CA PRO A 142 -18.39 24.86 -4.21
C PRO A 142 -17.63 26.20 -4.17
N GLY A 143 -16.92 26.51 -5.26
CA GLY A 143 -16.16 27.75 -5.41
C GLY A 143 -14.84 27.82 -4.68
N LYS A 144 -14.41 26.74 -3.98
CA LYS A 144 -13.10 26.65 -3.38
C LYS A 144 -12.16 25.78 -4.21
N ALA A 145 -10.86 26.03 -4.10
CA ALA A 145 -9.84 25.16 -4.68
C ALA A 145 -9.83 23.81 -3.91
N LEU A 146 -9.61 22.74 -4.66
CA LEU A 146 -9.57 21.38 -4.14
C LEU A 146 -8.12 20.95 -3.90
N ALA A 147 -7.88 20.15 -2.88
CA ALA A 147 -6.60 19.47 -2.74
C ALA A 147 -6.39 18.49 -3.91
N LYS A 148 -5.26 18.59 -4.61
CA LYS A 148 -4.89 17.63 -5.67
C LYS A 148 -4.63 16.25 -5.11
N ALA A 149 -3.94 16.19 -3.97
CA ALA A 149 -3.73 14.96 -3.22
C ALA A 149 -3.55 15.27 -1.73
N GLY A 150 -3.94 14.31 -0.88
CA GLY A 150 -3.58 14.32 0.54
C GLY A 150 -2.08 14.10 0.70
N ILE A 151 -1.58 13.01 0.11
CA ILE A 151 -0.15 12.71 0.05
C ILE A 151 0.22 12.42 -1.41
N SER A 152 1.24 13.08 -1.92
CA SER A 152 1.76 12.85 -3.26
C SER A 152 3.28 12.90 -3.28
N THR A 153 3.87 12.67 -4.44
CA THR A 153 5.31 12.83 -4.69
C THR A 153 5.57 14.04 -5.58
N ALA A 154 6.76 14.57 -5.55
CA ALA A 154 7.29 15.40 -6.62
C ALA A 154 7.37 14.59 -7.93
N THR A 155 7.64 15.24 -9.04
CA THR A 155 7.88 14.59 -10.33
C THR A 155 9.38 14.37 -10.53
N ASP A 156 9.74 13.42 -11.41
CA ASP A 156 11.11 13.23 -11.88
C ASP A 156 12.16 13.06 -10.76
N MET A 157 11.79 12.28 -9.73
CA MET A 157 12.68 11.99 -8.61
C MET A 157 13.82 11.06 -9.04
N ILE A 158 15.02 11.31 -8.51
CA ILE A 158 16.23 10.50 -8.77
C ILE A 158 16.40 9.43 -7.68
N GLN A 159 16.09 9.78 -6.43
CA GLN A 159 16.21 8.87 -5.28
C GLN A 159 14.87 8.17 -5.01
N PRO A 160 14.89 6.86 -4.70
CA PRO A 160 13.69 6.19 -4.22
C PRO A 160 13.27 6.74 -2.85
N TYR A 161 11.96 6.79 -2.63
CA TYR A 161 11.38 7.20 -1.34
C TYR A 161 10.74 6.02 -0.62
N THR A 162 10.37 6.23 0.64
CA THR A 162 9.51 5.33 1.41
C THR A 162 8.30 6.07 1.96
N LEU A 163 7.16 5.40 2.03
CA LEU A 163 5.93 5.94 2.59
C LEU A 163 5.28 4.93 3.53
N THR A 164 5.06 5.33 4.76
CA THR A 164 4.20 4.61 5.72
C THR A 164 3.06 5.51 6.16
N VAL A 165 1.82 5.03 6.01
CA VAL A 165 0.59 5.69 6.45
C VAL A 165 -0.14 4.73 7.37
N ASP A 166 -0.28 5.06 8.65
CA ASP A 166 -0.89 4.19 9.64
C ASP A 166 -1.98 4.92 10.44
N GLY A 167 -3.15 4.32 10.56
CA GLY A 167 -4.25 4.87 11.36
C GLY A 167 -4.84 6.18 10.83
N CYS A 168 -4.58 6.58 9.59
CA CYS A 168 -5.01 7.86 9.02
C CYS A 168 -6.42 7.79 8.41
N GLU A 169 -7.04 8.97 8.28
CA GLU A 169 -8.33 9.13 7.60
C GLU A 169 -8.20 10.07 6.41
N PHE A 170 -8.91 9.78 5.32
CA PHE A 170 -8.94 10.60 4.12
C PHE A 170 -10.37 10.81 3.67
N GLN A 171 -10.77 12.08 3.48
CA GLN A 171 -12.10 12.46 3.02
C GLN A 171 -12.08 13.64 2.05
N ASN A 172 -13.13 13.74 1.23
CA ASN A 172 -13.38 14.90 0.37
C ASN A 172 -12.28 15.15 -0.68
N PHE A 173 -11.75 14.10 -1.32
CA PHE A 173 -10.90 14.22 -2.50
C PHE A 173 -11.73 14.00 -3.76
N GLY A 174 -11.68 14.97 -4.68
CA GLY A 174 -12.59 15.09 -5.80
C GLY A 174 -12.30 14.22 -7.01
N GLU A 175 -13.09 14.40 -8.07
CA GLU A 175 -12.92 13.76 -9.38
C GLU A 175 -11.83 14.46 -10.22
N GLY A 176 -11.47 13.84 -11.35
CA GLY A 176 -10.69 14.51 -12.39
C GLY A 176 -9.21 14.64 -12.12
N GLY A 177 -8.64 13.71 -11.36
CA GLY A 177 -7.21 13.67 -11.09
C GLY A 177 -6.82 14.15 -9.71
N PHE A 178 -7.76 14.10 -8.77
CA PHE A 178 -7.54 14.33 -7.35
C PHE A 178 -7.57 13.01 -6.58
N PHE A 179 -6.72 12.87 -5.55
CA PHE A 179 -6.42 11.58 -4.93
C PHE A 179 -6.23 11.73 -3.42
N ALA A 180 -6.48 10.68 -2.65
CA ALA A 180 -6.04 10.68 -1.26
C ALA A 180 -4.52 10.43 -1.17
N ILE A 181 -4.01 9.40 -1.85
CA ILE A 181 -2.58 9.08 -1.93
C ILE A 181 -2.20 8.82 -3.38
N LYS A 182 -1.10 9.44 -3.85
CA LYS A 182 -0.69 9.34 -5.25
C LYS A 182 0.83 9.26 -5.42
N GLY A 183 1.31 8.27 -6.18
CA GLY A 183 2.62 8.30 -6.82
C GLY A 183 2.55 9.04 -8.16
N THR A 184 3.42 10.01 -8.40
CA THR A 184 3.47 10.75 -9.66
C THR A 184 4.38 10.08 -10.69
N LYS A 185 4.36 10.60 -11.92
CA LYS A 185 5.21 10.12 -13.02
C LYS A 185 6.70 10.27 -12.69
N ALA A 186 7.51 9.31 -13.14
CA ALA A 186 8.95 9.27 -12.96
C ALA A 186 9.39 9.33 -11.48
N THR A 187 8.62 8.65 -10.60
CA THR A 187 8.97 8.48 -9.19
C THR A 187 8.96 7.00 -8.82
N PHE A 188 9.72 6.63 -7.81
CA PHE A 188 9.87 5.26 -7.39
C PHE A 188 9.87 5.14 -5.86
N ALA A 189 8.92 4.39 -5.33
CA ALA A 189 8.92 4.04 -3.92
C ALA A 189 9.64 2.70 -3.71
N LYS A 190 10.60 2.66 -2.81
CA LYS A 190 11.17 1.41 -2.33
C LYS A 190 10.12 0.59 -1.58
N SER A 191 9.29 1.25 -0.79
CA SER A 191 8.15 0.63 -0.12
C SER A 191 7.02 1.62 0.12
N VAL A 192 5.79 1.14 -0.01
CA VAL A 192 4.57 1.84 0.39
C VAL A 192 3.80 0.95 1.34
N THR A 193 3.62 1.40 2.56
CA THR A 193 2.86 0.69 3.59
C THR A 193 1.67 1.54 4.03
N ILE A 194 0.44 1.07 3.80
CA ILE A 194 -0.79 1.74 4.18
C ILE A 194 -1.58 0.79 5.07
N LYS A 195 -1.73 1.15 6.36
CA LYS A 195 -2.36 0.28 7.34
C LYS A 195 -3.38 1.03 8.17
N ASN A 196 -4.41 0.31 8.62
CA ASN A 196 -5.37 0.82 9.59
C ASN A 196 -6.04 2.14 9.15
N CYS A 197 -6.08 2.42 7.85
CA CYS A 197 -6.54 3.68 7.29
C CYS A 197 -8.01 3.61 6.90
N PHE A 198 -8.67 4.77 6.94
CA PHE A 198 -10.04 4.93 6.53
C PHE A 198 -10.16 5.95 5.39
N PHE A 199 -10.74 5.52 4.28
CA PHE A 199 -11.01 6.34 3.11
C PHE A 199 -12.52 6.42 2.90
N ARG A 200 -13.07 7.62 2.89
CA ARG A 200 -14.52 7.79 2.75
C ARG A 200 -14.91 9.00 1.91
N ASP A 201 -16.06 8.89 1.26
CA ASP A 201 -16.67 9.99 0.54
C ASP A 201 -15.73 10.62 -0.51
N LEU A 202 -15.00 9.76 -1.26
CA LEU A 202 -14.10 10.19 -2.32
C LEU A 202 -14.77 10.02 -3.69
N SER A 203 -14.71 11.04 -4.51
CA SER A 203 -15.04 10.92 -5.93
C SER A 203 -13.81 10.70 -6.82
N GLY A 204 -12.61 11.00 -6.33
CA GLY A 204 -11.34 10.58 -6.91
C GLY A 204 -10.86 9.22 -6.39
N ASP A 205 -9.72 8.74 -6.88
CA ASP A 205 -9.15 7.48 -6.40
C ASP A 205 -8.56 7.65 -4.99
N ALA A 206 -8.64 6.62 -4.16
CA ALA A 206 -8.04 6.66 -2.84
C ALA A 206 -6.53 6.44 -2.91
N ILE A 207 -6.08 5.33 -3.48
CA ILE A 207 -4.66 4.98 -3.62
C ILE A 207 -4.37 4.84 -5.11
N ASN A 208 -3.59 5.77 -5.67
CA ASN A 208 -3.29 5.81 -7.10
C ASN A 208 -1.78 5.75 -7.37
N TYR A 209 -1.32 4.64 -7.90
CA TYR A 209 0.03 4.42 -8.40
C TYR A 209 -0.04 4.01 -9.88
N ALA A 210 -0.77 4.80 -10.67
CA ALA A 210 -1.03 4.54 -12.07
C ALA A 210 -0.63 5.72 -12.99
N ALA A 211 0.35 6.49 -12.57
CA ALA A 211 0.82 7.64 -13.35
C ALA A 211 1.67 7.26 -14.57
N GLU A 212 2.38 6.13 -14.49
CA GLU A 212 3.13 5.58 -15.62
C GLU A 212 2.19 4.86 -16.57
N LYS A 213 2.07 5.38 -17.77
CA LYS A 213 1.18 4.84 -18.82
C LYS A 213 1.93 4.38 -20.07
N ASP A 214 3.22 4.68 -20.13
CA ASP A 214 4.04 4.42 -21.29
C ASP A 214 4.83 3.11 -21.12
N ASP A 215 5.20 2.47 -22.22
CA ASP A 215 6.00 1.24 -22.26
C ASP A 215 7.49 1.47 -21.89
N ILE A 216 7.77 2.43 -21.02
CA ILE A 216 9.15 2.76 -20.63
C ILE A 216 9.64 1.89 -19.46
N GLY A 217 8.80 0.98 -18.96
CA GLY A 217 9.17 0.04 -17.92
C GLY A 217 9.29 0.64 -16.51
N ARG A 218 8.86 1.86 -16.33
CA ARG A 218 8.84 2.49 -15.01
C ARG A 218 7.63 2.01 -14.22
N TYR A 219 7.81 1.77 -12.95
CA TYR A 219 6.73 1.47 -12.03
C TYR A 219 6.91 2.29 -10.75
N ASN A 220 5.81 2.58 -10.11
CA ASN A 220 5.78 3.58 -9.04
C ASN A 220 6.27 3.06 -7.68
N ALA A 221 6.25 1.75 -7.45
CA ALA A 221 6.65 1.16 -6.16
C ALA A 221 7.18 -0.26 -6.31
N ASP A 222 8.17 -0.63 -5.50
CA ASP A 222 8.72 -1.99 -5.42
C ASP A 222 7.83 -2.87 -4.55
N ASP A 223 7.72 -2.56 -3.27
CA ASP A 223 6.87 -3.27 -2.32
C ASP A 223 5.67 -2.43 -1.90
N MET A 224 4.47 -3.01 -1.96
CA MET A 224 3.23 -2.37 -1.52
C MET A 224 2.45 -3.26 -0.56
N LEU A 225 2.23 -2.77 0.64
CA LEU A 225 1.35 -3.38 1.64
C LEU A 225 0.16 -2.47 1.92
N ILE A 226 -1.06 -2.98 1.67
CA ILE A 226 -2.32 -2.34 2.06
C ILE A 226 -3.02 -3.31 3.00
N GLU A 227 -3.05 -2.99 4.28
CA GLU A 227 -3.57 -3.90 5.30
C GLU A 227 -4.56 -3.20 6.22
N ASN A 228 -5.66 -3.88 6.49
CA ASN A 228 -6.62 -3.48 7.52
C ASN A 228 -7.21 -2.08 7.28
N CYS A 229 -7.43 -1.74 6.00
CA CYS A 229 -7.98 -0.47 5.57
C CYS A 229 -9.47 -0.59 5.23
N SER A 230 -10.21 0.47 5.50
CA SER A 230 -11.63 0.57 5.15
C SER A 230 -11.86 1.63 4.08
N PHE A 231 -12.65 1.27 3.07
CA PHE A 231 -13.04 2.13 1.96
C PHE A 231 -14.56 2.20 1.93
N TYR A 232 -15.12 3.41 1.99
CA TYR A 232 -16.56 3.60 2.06
C TYR A 232 -17.04 4.70 1.13
N ARG A 233 -18.07 4.39 0.33
CA ARG A 233 -18.72 5.29 -0.64
C ARG A 233 -17.74 5.99 -1.59
N LEU A 234 -16.83 5.22 -2.17
CA LEU A 234 -15.91 5.75 -3.17
C LEU A 234 -16.50 5.63 -4.57
N LEU A 235 -16.54 6.76 -5.28
CA LEU A 235 -16.90 6.81 -6.70
C LEU A 235 -15.68 6.54 -7.60
N GLY A 236 -14.50 7.00 -7.20
CA GLY A 236 -13.23 6.64 -7.79
C GLY A 236 -12.73 5.27 -7.31
N LEU A 237 -11.60 4.84 -7.84
CA LEU A 237 -11.02 3.53 -7.50
C LEU A 237 -10.41 3.56 -6.08
N PRO A 238 -10.83 2.67 -5.17
CA PRO A 238 -10.10 2.45 -3.92
C PRO A 238 -8.61 2.19 -4.13
N ILE A 239 -8.26 1.35 -5.10
CA ILE A 239 -6.86 1.02 -5.39
C ILE A 239 -6.66 0.98 -6.91
N ASN A 240 -5.72 1.79 -7.40
CA ASN A 240 -5.37 1.88 -8.80
C ASN A 240 -3.85 1.81 -8.96
N ILE A 241 -3.35 0.68 -9.42
CA ILE A 241 -1.92 0.44 -9.60
C ILE A 241 -1.69 0.00 -11.05
N TYR A 242 -0.76 0.66 -11.70
CA TYR A 242 -0.37 0.35 -13.07
C TYR A 242 1.16 0.36 -13.18
N ARG A 243 1.72 -0.76 -13.61
CA ARG A 243 3.08 -0.83 -14.09
C ARG A 243 3.04 -0.70 -15.60
N GLY A 244 3.67 0.34 -16.14
CA GLY A 244 3.82 0.50 -17.59
C GLY A 244 4.95 -0.37 -18.12
N GLY A 245 4.73 -0.89 -19.34
CA GLY A 245 5.77 -1.49 -20.14
C GLY A 245 6.24 -2.88 -19.78
N SER A 246 7.10 -3.39 -20.66
CA SER A 246 7.71 -4.73 -20.60
C SER A 246 9.14 -4.72 -20.05
N ASP A 247 9.61 -3.61 -19.49
CA ASP A 247 10.94 -3.54 -18.89
C ASP A 247 10.99 -4.39 -17.62
N GLU A 248 11.78 -5.45 -17.68
CA GLU A 248 12.02 -6.38 -16.59
C GLU A 248 13.26 -6.02 -15.76
N SER A 249 13.85 -4.83 -15.98
CA SER A 249 15.05 -4.38 -15.27
C SER A 249 14.82 -4.16 -13.78
N THR A 250 13.57 -4.12 -13.36
CA THR A 250 13.14 -3.85 -12.00
C THR A 250 12.23 -4.96 -11.46
N ALA A 251 12.37 -5.28 -10.19
CA ALA A 251 11.78 -6.48 -9.60
C ALA A 251 10.28 -6.36 -9.29
N GLY A 252 9.76 -5.19 -8.95
CA GLY A 252 8.36 -4.98 -8.51
C GLY A 252 7.36 -4.69 -9.62
N PRO A 253 6.12 -4.33 -9.29
CA PRO A 253 5.60 -4.21 -7.91
C PRO A 253 5.21 -5.56 -7.29
N TYR A 254 5.60 -5.74 -6.03
CA TYR A 254 5.12 -6.82 -5.17
C TYR A 254 3.98 -6.26 -4.32
N ILE A 255 2.75 -6.75 -4.51
CA ILE A 255 1.56 -6.16 -3.93
C ILE A 255 0.90 -7.13 -2.96
N THR A 256 0.68 -6.70 -1.73
CA THR A 256 -0.12 -7.43 -0.73
C THR A 256 -1.27 -6.55 -0.26
N ILE A 257 -2.51 -7.02 -0.44
CA ILE A 257 -3.74 -6.39 0.02
C ILE A 257 -4.46 -7.40 0.90
N ARG A 258 -4.63 -7.08 2.18
CA ARG A 258 -5.25 -8.03 3.11
C ARG A 258 -6.06 -7.37 4.21
N HIS A 259 -7.06 -8.09 4.71
CA HIS A 259 -7.92 -7.64 5.78
C HIS A 259 -8.59 -6.28 5.53
N CYS A 260 -8.83 -5.95 4.25
CA CYS A 260 -9.48 -4.70 3.88
C CYS A 260 -11.00 -4.87 3.75
N ASN A 261 -11.73 -3.78 4.00
CA ASN A 261 -13.16 -3.71 3.82
C ASN A 261 -13.51 -2.67 2.75
N PHE A 262 -14.32 -3.06 1.78
CA PHE A 262 -14.81 -2.20 0.71
C PHE A 262 -16.34 -2.18 0.77
N ALA A 263 -16.94 -1.06 1.17
CA ALA A 263 -18.37 -0.91 1.31
C ALA A 263 -18.89 0.21 0.41
N ASP A 264 -19.91 -0.08 -0.38
CA ASP A 264 -20.56 0.86 -1.32
C ASP A 264 -19.58 1.53 -2.31
N CYS A 265 -18.55 0.83 -2.75
CA CYS A 265 -17.54 1.37 -3.65
C CYS A 265 -17.80 1.02 -5.12
N CYS A 266 -17.52 1.97 -6.01
CA CYS A 266 -17.44 1.77 -7.47
C CYS A 266 -18.68 1.09 -8.09
N ASN A 267 -19.87 1.50 -7.70
CA ASN A 267 -21.13 0.96 -8.22
C ASN A 267 -21.59 1.64 -9.53
N LYS A 268 -20.73 2.39 -10.18
CA LYS A 268 -20.95 2.94 -11.52
C LYS A 268 -20.87 1.83 -12.58
N GLU A 269 -21.48 2.08 -13.72
CA GLU A 269 -21.39 1.19 -14.88
C GLU A 269 -19.92 0.92 -15.24
N ARG A 270 -19.54 -0.36 -15.36
CA ARG A 270 -18.18 -0.84 -15.61
C ARG A 270 -17.14 -0.48 -14.53
N GLY A 271 -17.58 -0.13 -13.32
CA GLY A 271 -16.69 0.12 -12.19
C GLY A 271 -16.02 -1.15 -11.68
N SER A 272 -14.72 -1.09 -11.39
CA SER A 272 -14.01 -2.07 -10.56
C SER A 272 -13.59 -1.42 -9.26
N VAL A 273 -13.46 -2.19 -8.19
CA VAL A 273 -12.97 -1.70 -6.90
C VAL A 273 -11.47 -1.49 -6.94
N MET A 274 -10.79 -2.41 -7.61
CA MET A 274 -9.34 -2.32 -7.81
C MET A 274 -9.00 -2.45 -9.29
N ARG A 275 -8.02 -1.67 -9.73
CA ARG A 275 -7.35 -1.85 -11.01
C ARG A 275 -5.88 -2.15 -10.72
N LEU A 276 -5.46 -3.39 -11.05
CA LEU A 276 -4.11 -3.89 -10.79
C LEU A 276 -3.54 -4.40 -12.12
N ILE A 277 -2.63 -3.66 -12.71
CA ILE A 277 -2.05 -3.98 -14.01
C ILE A 277 -0.55 -4.10 -13.90
N GLY A 278 0.00 -5.22 -14.38
CA GLY A 278 1.42 -5.52 -14.37
C GLY A 278 2.03 -5.90 -13.00
N PRO A 279 1.29 -6.43 -12.02
CA PRO A 279 1.93 -6.85 -10.76
C PRO A 279 2.88 -8.02 -11.02
N GLN A 280 4.08 -7.96 -10.43
CA GLN A 280 5.04 -9.08 -10.47
C GLN A 280 4.63 -10.20 -9.51
N VAL A 281 4.16 -9.83 -8.33
CA VAL A 281 3.53 -10.75 -7.37
C VAL A 281 2.32 -10.03 -6.78
N LEU A 282 1.21 -10.72 -6.71
CA LEU A 282 -0.02 -10.19 -6.13
C LEU A 282 -0.60 -11.16 -5.11
N THR A 283 -0.85 -10.66 -3.92
CA THR A 283 -1.66 -11.35 -2.91
C THR A 283 -2.84 -10.48 -2.51
N VAL A 284 -4.07 -11.00 -2.67
CA VAL A 284 -5.30 -10.40 -2.14
C VAL A 284 -5.99 -11.44 -1.27
N GLU A 285 -6.05 -11.19 0.03
CA GLU A 285 -6.61 -12.18 0.94
C GLU A 285 -7.38 -11.56 2.11
N ASN A 286 -8.33 -12.32 2.62
CA ASN A 286 -9.14 -11.93 3.79
C ASN A 286 -9.85 -10.59 3.63
N CYS A 287 -10.17 -10.19 2.40
CA CYS A 287 -10.87 -8.94 2.10
C CYS A 287 -12.38 -9.14 2.04
N ASN A 288 -13.11 -8.13 2.48
CA ASN A 288 -14.56 -8.10 2.38
C ASN A 288 -15.00 -7.04 1.37
N PHE A 289 -15.82 -7.48 0.40
CA PHE A 289 -16.46 -6.61 -0.59
C PHE A 289 -17.97 -6.66 -0.33
N ASP A 290 -18.50 -5.53 0.14
CA ASP A 290 -19.89 -5.36 0.48
C ASP A 290 -20.52 -4.31 -0.44
N ASN A 291 -21.52 -4.71 -1.21
CA ASN A 291 -22.20 -3.82 -2.13
C ASN A 291 -21.24 -3.00 -3.03
N SER A 292 -20.19 -3.63 -3.55
CA SER A 292 -19.09 -2.95 -4.23
C SER A 292 -18.79 -3.55 -5.60
N GLY A 293 -18.53 -2.70 -6.61
CA GLY A 293 -18.22 -3.14 -7.97
C GLY A 293 -19.32 -4.00 -8.60
N ARG A 294 -20.58 -3.71 -8.31
CA ARG A 294 -21.76 -4.56 -8.63
C ARG A 294 -21.95 -4.86 -10.10
N VAL A 295 -21.59 -3.95 -10.98
CA VAL A 295 -21.85 -4.04 -12.42
C VAL A 295 -20.70 -4.72 -13.19
N GLY A 296 -19.58 -5.01 -12.53
CA GLY A 296 -18.40 -5.53 -13.20
C GLY A 296 -17.67 -6.61 -12.42
N ALA A 297 -16.40 -6.40 -12.23
CA ALA A 297 -15.55 -7.23 -11.38
C ALA A 297 -14.96 -6.38 -10.26
N THR A 298 -14.80 -6.97 -9.08
CA THR A 298 -14.16 -6.29 -7.95
C THR A 298 -12.71 -5.96 -8.28
N ILE A 299 -12.01 -6.87 -8.96
CA ILE A 299 -10.61 -6.64 -9.39
C ILE A 299 -10.52 -6.70 -10.91
N ARG A 300 -10.08 -5.62 -11.53
CA ARG A 300 -9.54 -5.64 -12.88
C ARG A 300 -8.07 -5.97 -12.79
N LEU A 301 -7.70 -7.15 -13.28
CA LEU A 301 -6.35 -7.67 -13.27
C LEU A 301 -5.90 -7.96 -14.69
N ASP A 302 -4.84 -7.31 -15.15
CA ASP A 302 -4.26 -7.49 -16.47
C ASP A 302 -2.72 -7.59 -16.34
N GLU A 303 -2.05 -8.15 -17.35
CA GLU A 303 -0.58 -8.23 -17.46
C GLU A 303 0.08 -8.89 -16.23
N ALA A 304 -0.54 -9.92 -15.69
CA ALA A 304 -0.07 -10.63 -14.51
C ALA A 304 0.39 -12.05 -14.86
N THR A 305 1.45 -12.50 -14.21
CA THR A 305 1.89 -13.90 -14.26
C THR A 305 1.06 -14.69 -13.26
N TRP A 306 0.16 -15.53 -13.75
CA TRP A 306 -0.86 -16.20 -12.93
C TRP A 306 -0.30 -17.05 -11.80
N GLU A 307 0.85 -17.67 -11.98
CA GLU A 307 1.54 -18.45 -10.96
C GLU A 307 2.00 -17.61 -9.75
N LYS A 308 2.07 -16.29 -9.95
CA LYS A 308 2.47 -15.32 -8.93
C LYS A 308 1.30 -14.52 -8.38
N VAL A 309 0.07 -14.87 -8.77
CA VAL A 309 -1.15 -14.23 -8.27
C VAL A 309 -1.89 -15.16 -7.33
N ARG A 310 -2.17 -14.68 -6.14
CA ARG A 310 -2.96 -15.36 -5.13
C ARG A 310 -4.13 -14.48 -4.71
N ILE A 311 -5.35 -14.95 -4.94
CA ILE A 311 -6.58 -14.33 -4.41
C ILE A 311 -7.30 -15.40 -3.61
N ALA A 312 -7.48 -15.18 -2.31
CA ALA A 312 -7.98 -16.22 -1.42
C ALA A 312 -8.79 -15.65 -0.25
N ASN A 313 -9.70 -16.44 0.26
CA ASN A 313 -10.44 -16.19 1.48
C ASN A 313 -11.10 -14.79 1.52
N CYS A 314 -11.75 -14.39 0.43
CA CYS A 314 -12.46 -13.12 0.33
C CYS A 314 -13.99 -13.32 0.35
N ASN A 315 -14.71 -12.32 0.85
CA ASN A 315 -16.16 -12.28 0.82
C ASN A 315 -16.67 -11.29 -0.25
N LEU A 316 -17.72 -11.69 -0.96
CA LEU A 316 -18.36 -10.93 -2.04
C LEU A 316 -19.87 -10.87 -1.77
N TRP A 317 -20.32 -9.98 -0.88
CA TRP A 317 -21.73 -9.79 -0.62
C TRP A 317 -22.29 -8.70 -1.51
N ASN A 318 -23.35 -9.02 -2.27
CA ASN A 318 -23.99 -8.10 -3.21
C ASN A 318 -22.97 -7.30 -4.07
N SER A 319 -21.90 -7.94 -4.45
CA SER A 319 -20.77 -7.35 -5.17
C SER A 319 -20.56 -8.03 -6.51
N GLY A 320 -19.75 -7.45 -7.39
CA GLY A 320 -19.43 -8.02 -8.68
C GLY A 320 -18.58 -9.31 -8.56
N ARG A 321 -18.31 -9.95 -9.69
CA ARG A 321 -17.41 -11.11 -9.72
C ARG A 321 -16.01 -10.73 -9.23
N MET A 322 -15.23 -11.70 -8.72
CA MET A 322 -13.94 -11.40 -8.10
C MET A 322 -12.93 -10.79 -9.07
N VAL A 323 -12.74 -11.34 -10.25
CA VAL A 323 -11.74 -10.89 -11.25
C VAL A 323 -12.34 -10.78 -12.64
N THR A 324 -11.75 -9.90 -13.47
CA THR A 324 -12.21 -9.66 -14.85
C THR A 324 -11.94 -10.81 -15.80
N THR A 325 -10.78 -11.44 -15.72
CA THR A 325 -10.25 -12.26 -16.81
C THR A 325 -10.37 -13.75 -16.59
N THR A 326 -9.87 -14.31 -15.52
CA THR A 326 -9.93 -15.76 -15.28
C THR A 326 -10.12 -16.12 -13.82
N SER A 327 -10.64 -17.34 -13.56
CA SER A 327 -10.71 -17.92 -12.23
C SER A 327 -9.38 -18.52 -11.76
N GLN A 328 -8.36 -18.56 -12.60
CA GLN A 328 -7.06 -19.19 -12.28
C GLN A 328 -6.32 -18.49 -11.13
N ALA A 329 -6.52 -17.18 -10.97
CA ALA A 329 -5.96 -16.41 -9.87
C ALA A 329 -6.58 -16.76 -8.50
N ILE A 330 -7.74 -17.38 -8.48
CA ILE A 330 -8.46 -17.71 -7.25
C ILE A 330 -7.94 -19.05 -6.73
N GLN A 331 -7.19 -19.00 -5.65
CA GLN A 331 -6.57 -20.19 -5.03
C GLN A 331 -7.23 -20.63 -3.73
N GLY A 332 -8.15 -19.85 -3.23
CA GLY A 332 -8.85 -20.14 -1.99
C GLY A 332 -10.36 -20.06 -2.12
N LYS A 333 -11.06 -20.34 -1.04
CA LYS A 333 -12.52 -20.25 -1.00
C LYS A 333 -12.95 -18.79 -1.08
N MET A 334 -13.94 -18.50 -1.92
CA MET A 334 -14.69 -17.26 -1.92
C MET A 334 -16.01 -17.45 -1.18
N TYR A 335 -16.44 -16.44 -0.47
CA TYR A 335 -17.63 -16.47 0.35
C TYR A 335 -18.66 -15.48 -0.17
N ASN A 336 -19.91 -15.70 0.17
CA ASN A 336 -21.04 -14.82 -0.11
C ASN A 336 -21.87 -14.68 1.16
N ILE A 337 -21.29 -14.06 2.18
CA ILE A 337 -21.85 -13.91 3.52
C ILE A 337 -22.31 -12.47 3.68
N ARG A 338 -23.54 -12.26 4.16
CA ARG A 338 -24.01 -10.93 4.52
C ARG A 338 -23.17 -10.41 5.70
N PRO A 339 -22.46 -9.28 5.55
CA PRO A 339 -21.66 -8.74 6.63
C PRO A 339 -22.51 -8.27 7.80
N ALA A 340 -21.99 -8.47 9.01
CA ALA A 340 -22.51 -7.86 10.23
C ALA A 340 -21.36 -7.05 10.85
N TYR A 341 -21.56 -5.74 10.97
CA TYR A 341 -20.55 -4.82 11.48
C TYR A 341 -20.89 -4.32 12.88
N ILE A 342 -19.90 -3.95 13.65
CA ILE A 342 -20.09 -3.43 15.02
C ILE A 342 -20.99 -2.19 14.99
N ASN A 343 -20.71 -1.22 14.10
CA ASN A 343 -21.53 -0.02 13.92
C ASN A 343 -21.23 0.64 12.57
N ALA A 344 -21.91 0.19 11.52
CA ALA A 344 -21.71 0.73 10.17
C ALA A 344 -22.14 2.21 10.06
N ASP A 345 -23.15 2.64 10.82
CA ASP A 345 -23.64 4.03 10.82
C ASP A 345 -22.60 5.00 11.40
N ALA A 346 -21.76 4.52 12.31
CA ALA A 346 -20.60 5.25 12.82
C ALA A 346 -19.29 4.88 12.11
N TYR A 347 -19.39 4.34 10.89
CA TYR A 347 -18.26 3.92 10.06
C TYR A 347 -17.37 2.81 10.64
N ASN A 348 -17.81 2.12 11.67
CA ASN A 348 -17.10 0.97 12.21
C ASN A 348 -17.48 -0.32 11.47
N TYR A 349 -16.75 -0.61 10.41
CA TYR A 349 -16.91 -1.80 9.56
C TYR A 349 -16.17 -3.03 10.08
N THR A 350 -15.75 -3.04 11.33
CA THR A 350 -15.19 -4.24 11.98
C THR A 350 -16.30 -5.30 12.09
N PRO A 351 -16.05 -6.55 11.70
CA PRO A 351 -17.01 -7.62 11.87
C PRO A 351 -17.43 -7.78 13.34
N VAL A 352 -18.72 -8.01 13.56
CA VAL A 352 -19.25 -8.30 14.92
C VAL A 352 -18.56 -9.52 15.50
N PRO A 353 -18.12 -9.49 16.78
CA PRO A 353 -17.55 -10.64 17.45
C PRO A 353 -18.49 -11.87 17.39
N GLY A 354 -17.95 -13.03 17.02
CA GLY A 354 -18.70 -14.25 16.83
C GLY A 354 -19.44 -14.35 15.49
N SER A 355 -19.40 -13.32 14.63
CA SER A 355 -19.96 -13.39 13.27
C SER A 355 -19.19 -14.36 12.39
N GLU A 356 -19.79 -14.76 11.29
CA GLU A 356 -19.19 -15.69 10.34
C GLU A 356 -17.92 -15.10 9.69
N LEU A 357 -17.94 -13.81 9.34
CA LEU A 357 -16.76 -13.13 8.78
C LEU A 357 -15.60 -13.05 9.80
N GLU A 358 -15.91 -12.76 11.06
CA GLU A 358 -14.88 -12.71 12.11
C GLU A 358 -14.25 -14.07 12.34
N LYS A 359 -15.04 -15.16 12.41
CA LYS A 359 -14.53 -16.54 12.53
C LYS A 359 -13.64 -16.95 11.36
N LEU A 360 -13.91 -16.43 10.17
CA LEU A 360 -13.12 -16.67 8.96
C LEU A 360 -11.93 -15.71 8.84
N SER A 361 -11.78 -14.75 9.74
CA SER A 361 -10.77 -13.68 9.69
C SER A 361 -10.86 -12.85 8.41
N ILE A 362 -12.07 -12.61 7.90
CA ILE A 362 -12.34 -11.82 6.69
C ILE A 362 -12.76 -10.39 7.09
N GLY A 363 -12.21 -9.39 6.39
CA GLY A 363 -12.42 -7.98 6.67
C GLY A 363 -11.47 -7.44 7.74
N LEU A 364 -11.84 -6.33 8.35
CA LEU A 364 -11.00 -5.63 9.31
C LEU A 364 -10.70 -6.45 10.55
N LYS A 365 -9.44 -6.37 11.01
CA LYS A 365 -9.02 -6.94 12.29
C LYS A 365 -9.44 -6.03 13.44
N LYS A 366 -9.76 -6.65 14.57
CA LYS A 366 -10.03 -5.95 15.83
C LYS A 366 -8.81 -5.12 16.24
N ASN A 367 -8.98 -3.89 16.69
CA ASN A 367 -7.98 -2.93 17.18
C ASN A 367 -7.35 -1.96 16.18
N SER A 368 -7.92 -1.76 15.01
CA SER A 368 -7.30 -0.94 13.98
C SER A 368 -7.98 0.39 13.70
N LEU A 369 -9.18 0.60 14.21
CA LEU A 369 -9.85 1.89 14.12
C LEU A 369 -10.12 2.42 15.53
N PRO A 370 -9.95 3.71 15.80
CA PRO A 370 -10.35 4.31 17.08
C PRO A 370 -11.83 4.06 17.32
N GLN A 371 -12.18 3.74 18.57
CA GLN A 371 -13.56 3.62 19.04
C GLN A 371 -14.20 4.99 19.11
#